data_d1a45d513ca2f55c9de3b565e422de85
#
_entry.id   d1a45d513ca2f55c9de3b565e422de85
#
_cell.length_a   1.000
_cell.length_b   1.000
_cell.length_c   1.000
_cell.angle_alpha   90.00
_cell.angle_beta   90.00
_cell.angle_gamma   90.00
#
_symmetry.space_group_name_H-M   'P 1'
#
loop_
_entity.id
_entity.type
_entity.pdbx_description
1 polymer ?
#
loop_
_entity_poly.entity_id
_entity_poly.type
_entity_poly.pdbx_seq_one_letter_code
_entity_poly.pdbx_strand_id
1 'polypeptide(L)'
;MVSKGVTLIVTAILTLGAIPIRAQHDSESERLGKLERAVEKLQNRNAELEDEVSSLKKRLASVPEYDANGNQKPKSESDGKALLEKPIPTEEKPPVFVVQRGPEIKLTLGGFIQANFEDGDVSAFEGRFGMTALKDRFRLRRARINLTGEFAEQFDFKVEGDFENSDGTNSNRTAFSATDIFVNWHRYPEAQIKVGQWKAPFGLEQTTPDTQLLSIERSLPTGAITPERQIGIQLWGKPFTNFWPEQKDLLTYYFGVFNGNGRNTTLNDNNNFMTVGRLELMPFKGQIFGQDASLKLGGDVLNSRDEKATNISQSLNLLVNADGSLSPYVLPGADERTAWSADAWLNIGPFDLIGEYLAEDVDGRTVAGVPPGFSNFDPSGYYIQASYFILPKKLQGVVKWEALEPDQVDDDNIHSLILGLNYYIHGDAIKLMANYVHTWSRFRETHPGFGNDNFDEVILRLQLMF
;
A
#
# COMPACT_ATOMS: atom_id res chain seq x y z
N MET A 1 6.81 33.47 -10.73
CA MET A 1 5.68 33.31 -11.69
C MET A 1 4.66 32.24 -11.23
N VAL A 2 4.77 31.74 -10.02
CA VAL A 2 4.01 30.64 -9.42
C VAL A 2 2.53 30.98 -9.05
N SER A 3 2.15 32.25 -9.07
CA SER A 3 0.89 32.69 -8.45
C SER A 3 -0.40 32.46 -9.23
N LYS A 4 -0.34 32.15 -10.52
CA LYS A 4 -1.57 32.04 -11.35
C LYS A 4 -2.15 30.63 -11.50
N GLY A 5 -1.31 29.60 -11.42
CA GLY A 5 -1.77 28.20 -11.56
C GLY A 5 -2.43 27.65 -10.28
N VAL A 6 -1.84 27.93 -9.12
CA VAL A 6 -2.37 27.48 -7.83
C VAL A 6 -3.74 28.07 -7.51
N THR A 7 -3.94 29.33 -7.87
CA THR A 7 -5.25 30.00 -7.68
C THR A 7 -6.35 29.34 -8.52
N LEU A 8 -6.02 28.86 -9.71
CA LEU A 8 -7.01 28.22 -10.60
C LEU A 8 -7.42 26.82 -10.14
N ILE A 9 -6.47 26.05 -9.63
CA ILE A 9 -6.71 24.67 -9.17
C ILE A 9 -7.47 24.67 -7.82
N VAL A 10 -7.10 25.54 -6.90
CA VAL A 10 -7.85 25.70 -5.64
C VAL A 10 -9.26 26.23 -5.90
N THR A 11 -9.42 27.15 -6.87
CA THR A 11 -10.74 27.63 -7.28
C THR A 11 -11.55 26.55 -7.97
N ALA A 12 -10.94 25.65 -8.78
CA ALA A 12 -11.64 24.54 -9.41
C ALA A 12 -12.12 23.49 -8.40
N ILE A 13 -11.35 23.19 -7.36
CA ILE A 13 -11.77 22.29 -6.29
C ILE A 13 -12.88 22.92 -5.42
N LEU A 14 -12.82 24.22 -5.17
CA LEU A 14 -13.85 24.95 -4.45
C LEU A 14 -15.10 25.19 -5.31
N THR A 15 -14.96 25.32 -6.64
CA THR A 15 -16.12 25.49 -7.55
C THR A 15 -16.80 24.18 -7.91
N LEU A 16 -16.12 23.02 -7.85
CA LEU A 16 -16.78 21.72 -7.90
C LEU A 16 -17.60 21.41 -6.64
N GLY A 17 -17.30 22.03 -5.52
CA GLY A 17 -18.12 22.05 -4.31
C GLY A 17 -19.27 23.06 -4.35
N ALA A 18 -19.23 24.03 -5.25
CA ALA A 18 -20.22 25.10 -5.43
C ALA A 18 -20.90 25.05 -6.81
N ILE A 19 -21.26 23.84 -7.29
CA ILE A 19 -22.37 23.76 -8.23
C ILE A 19 -23.58 24.25 -7.42
N PRO A 20 -24.21 25.38 -7.75
CA PRO A 20 -25.48 25.71 -7.15
C PRO A 20 -26.40 24.55 -7.56
N ILE A 21 -26.64 23.64 -6.63
CA ILE A 21 -27.87 22.85 -6.67
C ILE A 21 -28.95 23.92 -6.67
N ARG A 22 -29.39 24.29 -7.84
CA ARG A 22 -30.69 24.89 -8.01
C ARG A 22 -31.62 23.81 -7.48
N ALA A 23 -31.80 23.84 -6.16
CA ALA A 23 -32.81 23.05 -5.49
C ALA A 23 -34.12 23.46 -6.15
N GLN A 24 -34.49 22.73 -7.18
CA GLN A 24 -35.85 22.61 -7.54
C GLN A 24 -36.47 21.99 -6.30
N HIS A 25 -37.16 22.79 -5.54
CA HIS A 25 -37.90 22.42 -4.35
C HIS A 25 -39.07 21.52 -4.82
N ASP A 26 -38.73 20.28 -5.18
CA ASP A 26 -39.72 19.22 -5.22
C ASP A 26 -40.26 19.13 -3.83
N SER A 27 -41.52 19.45 -3.62
CA SER A 27 -42.15 19.31 -2.30
C SER A 27 -41.92 17.89 -1.77
N GLU A 28 -41.78 17.74 -0.46
CA GLU A 28 -41.60 16.38 0.16
C GLU A 28 -42.66 15.38 -0.34
N SER A 29 -43.88 15.86 -0.63
CA SER A 29 -44.96 15.07 -1.20
C SER A 29 -44.65 14.55 -2.60
N GLU A 30 -43.93 15.30 -3.43
CA GLU A 30 -43.57 14.89 -4.78
C GLU A 30 -42.44 13.87 -4.78
N ARG A 31 -41.49 13.99 -3.84
CA ARG A 31 -40.44 12.99 -3.57
C ARG A 31 -41.02 11.70 -3.04
N LEU A 32 -41.97 11.78 -2.10
CA LEU A 32 -42.69 10.63 -1.58
C LEU A 32 -43.42 9.90 -2.71
N GLY A 33 -44.15 10.61 -3.53
CA GLY A 33 -44.89 10.02 -4.67
C GLY A 33 -43.99 9.43 -5.77
N LYS A 34 -42.72 9.90 -5.91
CA LYS A 34 -41.73 9.27 -6.79
C LYS A 34 -41.16 7.98 -6.15
N LEU A 35 -40.99 7.98 -4.84
CA LEU A 35 -40.50 6.80 -4.08
C LEU A 35 -41.59 5.71 -4.04
N GLU A 36 -42.84 6.05 -3.77
CA GLU A 36 -43.96 5.09 -3.78
C GLU A 36 -44.10 4.40 -5.14
N ARG A 37 -44.04 5.16 -6.23
CA ARG A 37 -44.06 4.59 -7.60
C ARG A 37 -42.85 3.72 -7.90
N ALA A 38 -41.68 4.05 -7.39
CA ALA A 38 -40.49 3.21 -7.54
C ALA A 38 -40.59 1.91 -6.75
N VAL A 39 -41.14 1.94 -5.53
CA VAL A 39 -41.39 0.77 -4.70
C VAL A 39 -42.44 -0.14 -5.35
N GLU A 40 -43.55 0.43 -5.83
CA GLU A 40 -44.58 -0.34 -6.54
C GLU A 40 -44.03 -1.01 -7.81
N LYS A 41 -43.20 -0.31 -8.58
CA LYS A 41 -42.52 -0.89 -9.74
C LYS A 41 -41.60 -2.02 -9.41
N LEU A 42 -40.85 -1.92 -8.29
CA LEU A 42 -39.99 -2.98 -7.79
C LEU A 42 -40.79 -4.19 -7.28
N GLN A 43 -41.90 -3.95 -6.58
CA GLN A 43 -42.79 -5.02 -6.13
C GLN A 43 -43.40 -5.80 -7.31
N ASN A 44 -43.90 -5.08 -8.34
CA ASN A 44 -44.41 -5.70 -9.54
C ASN A 44 -43.33 -6.52 -10.29
N ARG A 45 -42.09 -6.01 -10.35
CA ARG A 45 -40.98 -6.74 -10.97
C ARG A 45 -40.57 -7.98 -10.19
N ASN A 46 -40.63 -7.91 -8.85
CA ASN A 46 -40.39 -9.08 -7.99
C ASN A 46 -41.46 -10.16 -8.22
N ALA A 47 -42.73 -9.78 -8.30
CA ALA A 47 -43.80 -10.74 -8.59
C ALA A 47 -43.63 -11.41 -9.95
N GLU A 48 -43.25 -10.65 -11.00
CA GLU A 48 -42.95 -11.21 -12.33
C GLU A 48 -41.77 -12.21 -12.26
N LEU A 49 -40.72 -11.89 -11.54
CA LEU A 49 -39.56 -12.78 -11.36
C LEU A 49 -39.92 -14.04 -10.58
N GLU A 50 -40.76 -13.95 -9.55
CA GLU A 50 -41.26 -15.12 -8.81
C GLU A 50 -42.09 -16.05 -9.69
N ASP A 51 -42.94 -15.51 -10.57
CA ASP A 51 -43.71 -16.28 -11.54
C ASP A 51 -42.79 -16.95 -12.58
N GLU A 52 -41.78 -16.23 -13.07
CA GLU A 52 -40.80 -16.77 -14.01
C GLU A 52 -39.98 -17.92 -13.38
N VAL A 53 -39.50 -17.74 -12.15
CA VAL A 53 -38.82 -18.78 -11.36
C VAL A 53 -39.73 -19.98 -11.13
N SER A 54 -41.01 -19.75 -10.83
CA SER A 54 -42.00 -20.83 -10.64
C SER A 54 -42.22 -21.61 -11.95
N SER A 55 -42.33 -20.90 -13.08
CA SER A 55 -42.48 -21.49 -14.39
C SER A 55 -41.25 -22.31 -14.81
N LEU A 56 -40.04 -21.78 -14.55
CA LEU A 56 -38.77 -22.48 -14.80
C LEU A 56 -38.65 -23.73 -13.94
N LYS A 57 -39.03 -23.69 -12.65
CA LYS A 57 -39.06 -24.85 -11.75
C LYS A 57 -40.02 -25.93 -12.28
N LYS A 58 -41.22 -25.57 -12.75
CA LYS A 58 -42.15 -26.50 -13.36
C LYS A 58 -41.59 -27.14 -14.62
N ARG A 59 -40.91 -26.35 -15.48
CA ARG A 59 -40.25 -26.88 -16.69
C ARG A 59 -39.09 -27.80 -16.35
N LEU A 60 -38.29 -27.49 -15.34
CA LEU A 60 -37.19 -28.33 -14.86
C LEU A 60 -37.73 -29.66 -14.29
N ALA A 61 -38.83 -29.61 -13.53
CA ALA A 61 -39.47 -30.81 -12.97
C ALA A 61 -40.13 -31.69 -14.05
N SER A 62 -40.35 -31.16 -15.25
CA SER A 62 -40.89 -31.93 -16.38
C SER A 62 -39.83 -32.59 -17.28
N VAL A 63 -38.55 -32.30 -17.06
CA VAL A 63 -37.43 -32.92 -17.79
C VAL A 63 -37.21 -34.35 -17.22
N PRO A 64 -37.25 -35.41 -18.07
CA PRO A 64 -36.99 -36.75 -17.59
C PRO A 64 -35.51 -36.92 -17.22
N GLU A 65 -35.22 -37.43 -16.04
CA GLU A 65 -33.86 -37.87 -15.66
C GLU A 65 -33.57 -39.24 -16.28
N TYR A 66 -32.41 -39.33 -16.93
CA TYR A 66 -31.88 -40.58 -17.49
C TYR A 66 -30.69 -41.05 -16.64
N ASP A 67 -30.56 -42.39 -16.49
CA ASP A 67 -29.36 -42.96 -15.87
C ASP A 67 -28.17 -43.00 -16.83
N ALA A 68 -27.00 -43.40 -16.34
CA ALA A 68 -25.77 -43.50 -17.15
C ALA A 68 -25.86 -44.45 -18.34
N ASN A 69 -26.93 -45.25 -18.43
CA ASN A 69 -27.21 -46.21 -19.49
C ASN A 69 -28.35 -45.77 -20.42
N GLY A 70 -28.86 -44.54 -20.25
CA GLY A 70 -29.90 -43.98 -21.11
C GLY A 70 -31.33 -44.43 -20.77
N ASN A 71 -31.60 -45.03 -19.62
CA ASN A 71 -32.93 -45.43 -19.19
C ASN A 71 -33.57 -44.38 -18.28
N GLN A 72 -34.89 -44.17 -18.45
CA GLN A 72 -35.66 -43.21 -17.68
C GLN A 72 -35.85 -43.69 -16.23
N LYS A 73 -35.42 -42.89 -15.22
CA LYS A 73 -35.63 -43.21 -13.80
C LYS A 73 -37.11 -43.08 -13.42
N PRO A 74 -37.69 -44.01 -12.65
CA PRO A 74 -39.05 -43.85 -12.13
C PRO A 74 -39.12 -42.74 -11.12
N LYS A 75 -40.15 -41.85 -11.23
CA LYS A 75 -40.41 -40.78 -10.25
C LYS A 75 -40.75 -41.38 -8.90
N SER A 76 -39.95 -41.13 -7.88
CA SER A 76 -40.30 -41.37 -6.50
C SER A 76 -41.06 -40.14 -5.96
N GLU A 77 -42.31 -40.38 -5.57
CA GLU A 77 -43.09 -39.44 -4.77
C GLU A 77 -42.60 -39.50 -3.33
N SER A 78 -41.63 -38.71 -2.95
CA SER A 78 -41.45 -38.30 -1.54
C SER A 78 -40.50 -37.13 -1.43
N ASP A 79 -40.88 -36.19 -0.55
CA ASP A 79 -40.11 -35.10 0.05
C ASP A 79 -40.06 -33.76 -0.65
N GLY A 80 -41.23 -33.18 -0.95
CA GLY A 80 -41.40 -31.76 -1.24
C GLY A 80 -41.54 -30.82 -0.01
N LYS A 81 -41.09 -31.21 1.19
CA LYS A 81 -41.35 -30.40 2.40
C LYS A 81 -40.17 -30.03 3.29
N ALA A 82 -38.93 -30.32 2.90
CA ALA A 82 -37.76 -30.08 3.77
C ALA A 82 -36.71 -29.06 3.22
N LEU A 83 -37.04 -28.22 2.24
CA LEU A 83 -36.08 -27.28 1.63
C LEU A 83 -36.46 -25.81 1.73
N LEU A 84 -37.37 -25.43 2.62
CA LEU A 84 -37.90 -24.06 2.71
C LEU A 84 -37.57 -23.32 4.02
N GLU A 85 -36.55 -23.70 4.79
CA GLU A 85 -36.09 -22.90 5.94
C GLU A 85 -34.57 -22.91 6.08
N LYS A 86 -33.87 -22.16 5.20
CA LYS A 86 -32.60 -21.53 5.56
C LYS A 86 -32.67 -20.10 5.10
N PRO A 87 -32.44 -19.10 5.99
CA PRO A 87 -32.35 -17.72 5.59
C PRO A 87 -31.15 -17.57 4.65
N ILE A 88 -31.37 -16.92 3.50
CA ILE A 88 -30.32 -16.56 2.53
C ILE A 88 -29.45 -15.53 3.25
N PRO A 89 -28.13 -15.79 3.46
CA PRO A 89 -27.24 -14.76 3.92
C PRO A 89 -27.08 -13.73 2.80
N THR A 90 -27.58 -12.53 3.02
CA THR A 90 -27.36 -11.37 2.13
C THR A 90 -25.97 -10.81 2.40
N GLU A 91 -24.93 -11.54 2.03
CA GLU A 91 -23.59 -11.01 1.78
C GLU A 91 -23.32 -11.22 0.31
N GLU A 92 -23.31 -10.15 -0.47
CA GLU A 92 -22.73 -10.15 -1.82
C GLU A 92 -21.24 -10.47 -1.68
N LYS A 93 -20.90 -11.73 -1.76
CA LYS A 93 -19.51 -12.16 -1.89
C LYS A 93 -19.03 -11.75 -3.27
N PRO A 94 -17.82 -11.15 -3.38
CA PRO A 94 -17.23 -10.86 -4.68
C PRO A 94 -17.16 -12.14 -5.53
N PRO A 95 -17.20 -12.04 -6.87
CA PRO A 95 -17.21 -13.20 -7.75
C PRO A 95 -15.97 -14.06 -7.49
N VAL A 96 -16.19 -15.27 -7.02
CA VAL A 96 -15.15 -16.25 -6.76
C VAL A 96 -15.08 -17.19 -7.94
N PHE A 97 -13.96 -17.22 -8.67
CA PHE A 97 -13.69 -18.24 -9.67
C PHE A 97 -13.14 -19.48 -8.96
N VAL A 98 -13.95 -20.52 -8.85
CA VAL A 98 -13.51 -21.82 -8.31
C VAL A 98 -13.06 -22.70 -9.47
N VAL A 99 -11.76 -22.97 -9.57
CA VAL A 99 -11.19 -23.97 -10.48
C VAL A 99 -10.83 -25.20 -9.63
N GLN A 100 -11.67 -26.22 -9.68
CA GLN A 100 -11.46 -27.44 -8.90
C GLN A 100 -10.49 -28.40 -9.63
N ARG A 101 -9.22 -28.40 -9.20
CA ARG A 101 -8.25 -29.47 -9.50
C ARG A 101 -7.52 -29.80 -8.19
N GLY A 102 -7.88 -30.88 -7.54
CA GLY A 102 -7.32 -31.26 -6.24
C GLY A 102 -8.10 -30.66 -5.06
N PRO A 103 -7.44 -30.34 -3.93
CA PRO A 103 -8.10 -29.70 -2.80
C PRO A 103 -8.73 -28.38 -3.24
N GLU A 104 -9.84 -27.97 -2.61
CA GLU A 104 -10.53 -26.73 -2.93
C GLU A 104 -9.56 -25.55 -2.92
N ILE A 105 -9.47 -24.85 -4.05
CA ILE A 105 -8.70 -23.63 -4.21
C ILE A 105 -9.69 -22.49 -4.39
N LYS A 106 -9.64 -21.51 -3.48
CA LYS A 106 -10.42 -20.29 -3.57
C LYS A 106 -9.53 -19.20 -4.14
N LEU A 107 -9.89 -18.67 -5.30
CA LEU A 107 -9.13 -17.65 -6.01
C LEU A 107 -9.87 -16.31 -6.01
N THR A 108 -9.12 -15.24 -5.76
CA THR A 108 -9.61 -13.85 -5.89
C THR A 108 -8.68 -13.09 -6.81
N LEU A 109 -9.23 -12.54 -7.87
CA LEU A 109 -8.56 -11.59 -8.74
C LEU A 109 -8.86 -10.18 -8.24
N GLY A 110 -7.83 -9.38 -8.07
CA GLY A 110 -7.94 -8.00 -7.64
C GLY A 110 -6.83 -7.14 -8.22
N GLY A 111 -6.85 -5.87 -7.89
CA GLY A 111 -5.82 -4.95 -8.34
C GLY A 111 -6.11 -3.53 -7.94
N PHE A 112 -5.21 -2.62 -8.32
CA PHE A 112 -5.44 -1.19 -8.16
C PHE A 112 -4.62 -0.37 -9.14
N ILE A 113 -5.11 0.83 -9.41
CA ILE A 113 -4.46 1.84 -10.23
C ILE A 113 -4.32 3.11 -9.40
N GLN A 114 -3.13 3.71 -9.41
CA GLN A 114 -2.85 5.02 -8.86
C GLN A 114 -2.29 5.90 -9.98
N ALA A 115 -3.08 6.88 -10.41
CA ALA A 115 -2.70 7.87 -11.43
C ALA A 115 -2.47 9.22 -10.77
N ASN A 116 -1.33 9.84 -11.04
CA ASN A 116 -0.95 11.15 -10.52
C ASN A 116 -1.03 12.22 -11.61
N PHE A 117 -1.35 13.44 -11.20
CA PHE A 117 -0.92 14.66 -11.84
C PHE A 117 0.11 15.33 -10.92
N GLU A 118 1.27 15.70 -11.45
CA GLU A 118 2.39 16.27 -10.72
C GLU A 118 2.78 17.59 -11.37
N ASP A 119 2.88 18.65 -10.58
CA ASP A 119 3.24 20.01 -10.98
C ASP A 119 4.17 20.61 -9.92
N GLY A 120 5.26 21.23 -10.32
CA GLY A 120 6.20 21.89 -9.41
C GLY A 120 7.62 21.99 -9.91
N ASP A 121 8.50 22.43 -9.02
CA ASP A 121 9.90 22.65 -9.36
C ASP A 121 10.70 21.35 -9.46
N VAL A 122 10.41 20.38 -8.58
CA VAL A 122 11.07 19.08 -8.53
C VAL A 122 10.14 18.08 -7.86
N SER A 123 10.05 16.87 -8.37
CA SER A 123 9.28 15.84 -7.66
C SER A 123 9.93 15.51 -6.32
N ALA A 124 9.13 15.47 -5.28
CA ALA A 124 9.56 15.07 -3.95
C ALA A 124 10.21 13.68 -3.95
N PHE A 125 9.87 12.84 -4.91
CA PHE A 125 10.46 11.52 -5.07
C PHE A 125 11.75 11.50 -5.90
N GLU A 126 11.81 12.26 -7.00
CA GLU A 126 12.93 12.23 -7.97
C GLU A 126 13.95 13.33 -7.70
N GLY A 127 13.51 14.45 -7.15
CA GLY A 127 14.34 15.59 -6.87
C GLY A 127 15.03 15.61 -5.51
N ARG A 128 14.86 14.53 -4.74
CA ARG A 128 15.51 14.43 -3.42
C ARG A 128 16.99 14.67 -3.49
N PHE A 129 17.62 14.25 -4.56
CA PHE A 129 19.06 14.15 -4.67
C PHE A 129 19.64 14.67 -6.00
N GLY A 130 18.90 15.33 -6.86
CA GLY A 130 19.47 15.73 -8.13
C GLY A 130 18.72 16.79 -8.89
N MET A 131 19.35 17.28 -9.96
CA MET A 131 18.78 18.21 -10.92
C MET A 131 17.76 17.50 -11.79
N THR A 132 16.57 17.30 -11.32
CA THR A 132 15.48 16.97 -12.22
C THR A 132 14.49 18.11 -12.14
N ALA A 133 14.58 19.07 -13.07
CA ALA A 133 13.48 19.98 -13.30
C ALA A 133 12.28 19.10 -13.67
N LEU A 134 11.33 18.96 -12.78
CA LEU A 134 10.10 18.26 -13.07
C LEU A 134 9.41 19.00 -14.20
N LYS A 135 9.03 18.28 -15.22
CA LYS A 135 8.03 18.76 -16.17
C LYS A 135 6.69 18.33 -15.66
N ASP A 136 5.73 19.24 -15.66
CA ASP A 136 4.35 18.93 -15.35
C ASP A 136 3.93 17.70 -16.12
N ARG A 137 3.38 16.70 -15.40
CA ARG A 137 3.08 15.42 -16.03
C ARG A 137 1.89 14.70 -15.42
N PHE A 138 1.24 13.90 -16.25
CA PHE A 138 0.43 12.79 -15.79
C PHE A 138 1.32 11.54 -15.69
N ARG A 139 1.20 10.85 -14.58
CA ARG A 139 1.98 9.64 -14.30
C ARG A 139 1.08 8.51 -13.84
N LEU A 140 1.25 7.34 -14.44
CA LEU A 140 0.75 6.09 -13.88
C LEU A 140 1.74 5.64 -12.80
N ARG A 141 1.42 5.92 -11.53
CA ARG A 141 2.35 5.68 -10.42
C ARG A 141 2.41 4.22 -9.98
N ARG A 142 1.27 3.53 -10.04
CA ARG A 142 1.15 2.08 -9.84
C ARG A 142 -0.04 1.56 -10.63
N ALA A 143 0.15 0.41 -11.26
CA ALA A 143 -0.91 -0.31 -11.96
C ALA A 143 -0.74 -1.80 -11.67
N ARG A 144 -1.34 -2.29 -10.59
CA ARG A 144 -1.13 -3.66 -10.10
C ARG A 144 -2.33 -4.54 -10.32
N ILE A 145 -2.03 -5.78 -10.71
CA ILE A 145 -2.98 -6.88 -10.74
C ILE A 145 -2.45 -7.95 -9.81
N ASN A 146 -3.31 -8.50 -8.98
CA ASN A 146 -2.97 -9.59 -8.07
C ASN A 146 -3.96 -10.75 -8.17
N LEU A 147 -3.44 -11.93 -7.97
CA LEU A 147 -4.17 -13.16 -7.74
C LEU A 147 -3.84 -13.63 -6.33
N THR A 148 -4.84 -13.70 -5.48
CA THR A 148 -4.72 -14.26 -4.14
C THR A 148 -5.55 -15.51 -4.02
N GLY A 149 -5.20 -16.41 -3.13
CA GLY A 149 -5.98 -17.60 -2.91
C GLY A 149 -5.63 -18.34 -1.65
N GLU A 150 -6.56 -19.22 -1.27
CA GLU A 150 -6.38 -20.18 -0.16
C GLU A 150 -6.46 -21.59 -0.72
N PHE A 151 -5.63 -22.50 -0.23
CA PHE A 151 -5.69 -23.91 -0.57
C PHE A 151 -5.35 -24.79 0.64
N ALA A 152 -5.92 -25.98 0.63
CA ALA A 152 -5.75 -26.97 1.70
C ALA A 152 -6.02 -26.40 3.12
N GLU A 153 -6.90 -25.36 3.23
CA GLU A 153 -7.33 -24.74 4.50
C GLU A 153 -6.22 -24.17 5.40
N GLN A 154 -4.97 -24.24 4.96
CA GLN A 154 -3.79 -23.89 5.77
C GLN A 154 -2.79 -23.01 5.03
N PHE A 155 -3.00 -22.81 3.74
CA PHE A 155 -2.08 -22.04 2.91
C PHE A 155 -2.82 -20.91 2.23
N ASP A 156 -2.25 -19.74 2.26
CA ASP A 156 -2.60 -18.63 1.40
C ASP A 156 -1.42 -18.27 0.50
N PHE A 157 -1.74 -17.70 -0.65
CA PHE A 157 -0.73 -17.22 -1.58
C PHE A 157 -1.14 -15.92 -2.22
N LYS A 158 -0.16 -15.20 -2.71
CA LYS A 158 -0.34 -14.01 -3.51
C LYS A 158 0.64 -14.02 -4.67
N VAL A 159 0.16 -13.66 -5.85
CA VAL A 159 0.96 -13.32 -7.03
C VAL A 159 0.52 -11.95 -7.50
N GLU A 160 1.41 -10.98 -7.46
CA GLU A 160 1.13 -9.60 -7.85
C GLU A 160 2.21 -9.10 -8.79
N GLY A 161 1.79 -8.36 -9.81
CA GLY A 161 2.68 -7.64 -10.71
C GLY A 161 2.24 -6.20 -10.91
N ASP A 162 3.23 -5.33 -11.13
CA ASP A 162 3.07 -3.90 -11.40
C ASP A 162 3.45 -3.62 -12.86
N PHE A 163 2.55 -2.97 -13.59
CA PHE A 163 2.76 -2.60 -14.99
C PHE A 163 3.38 -1.21 -15.17
N GLU A 164 3.51 -0.44 -14.08
CA GLU A 164 4.11 0.90 -14.13
C GLU A 164 5.63 0.86 -14.02
N ASN A 165 6.17 -0.18 -13.41
CA ASN A 165 7.54 -0.15 -12.98
C ASN A 165 8.53 -0.18 -14.16
N SER A 166 9.20 0.93 -14.41
CA SER A 166 10.48 0.91 -15.11
C SER A 166 11.50 0.20 -14.20
N ASP A 167 12.26 -0.70 -14.74
CA ASP A 167 13.31 -1.50 -14.09
C ASP A 167 14.53 -0.71 -13.59
N GLY A 168 14.33 0.57 -13.22
CA GLY A 168 15.41 1.48 -12.75
C GLY A 168 16.32 1.97 -13.87
N THR A 169 16.21 1.46 -15.09
CA THR A 169 16.81 2.07 -16.24
C THR A 169 15.97 3.27 -16.66
N ASN A 170 16.58 4.38 -17.05
CA ASN A 170 15.93 5.62 -17.50
C ASN A 170 14.97 5.43 -18.70
N SER A 171 14.25 4.32 -18.76
CA SER A 171 13.29 4.06 -19.80
C SER A 171 11.98 4.74 -19.45
N ASN A 172 11.59 5.76 -20.21
CA ASN A 172 10.25 6.36 -20.19
C ASN A 172 9.16 5.37 -20.66
N ARG A 173 9.31 4.08 -20.37
CA ARG A 173 8.42 3.01 -20.80
C ARG A 173 7.90 2.25 -19.59
N THR A 174 6.63 1.89 -19.65
CA THR A 174 6.05 0.96 -18.70
C THR A 174 6.63 -0.44 -18.91
N ALA A 175 7.00 -1.11 -17.84
CA ALA A 175 7.47 -2.49 -17.85
C ALA A 175 6.73 -3.31 -16.78
N PHE A 176 6.47 -4.57 -17.07
CA PHE A 176 5.91 -5.48 -16.07
C PHE A 176 7.01 -5.92 -15.11
N SER A 177 6.73 -5.81 -13.83
CA SER A 177 7.64 -6.25 -12.77
C SER A 177 6.87 -6.95 -11.65
N ALA A 178 7.33 -8.14 -11.26
CA ALA A 178 6.74 -8.84 -10.14
C ALA A 178 6.94 -8.04 -8.84
N THR A 179 5.90 -8.00 -8.02
CA THR A 179 5.94 -7.38 -6.70
C THR A 179 5.87 -8.43 -5.60
N ASP A 180 4.69 -8.87 -5.20
CA ASP A 180 4.53 -9.87 -4.16
C ASP A 180 4.26 -11.24 -4.80
N ILE A 181 5.14 -12.23 -4.55
CA ILE A 181 4.96 -13.61 -4.96
C ILE A 181 5.34 -14.49 -3.77
N PHE A 182 4.34 -15.00 -3.05
CA PHE A 182 4.61 -15.80 -1.87
C PHE A 182 3.53 -16.85 -1.60
N VAL A 183 3.90 -17.83 -0.80
CA VAL A 183 3.00 -18.76 -0.12
C VAL A 183 3.22 -18.59 1.38
N ASN A 184 2.13 -18.56 2.15
CA ASN A 184 2.14 -18.48 3.60
C ASN A 184 1.42 -19.69 4.19
N TRP A 185 2.06 -20.42 5.07
CA TRP A 185 1.45 -21.47 5.86
C TRP A 185 0.97 -20.89 7.18
N HIS A 186 -0.35 -20.91 7.40
CA HIS A 186 -1.00 -20.20 8.51
C HIS A 186 -1.78 -21.12 9.46
N ARG A 187 -1.47 -22.40 9.49
CA ARG A 187 -2.16 -23.37 10.36
C ARG A 187 -2.21 -22.95 11.82
N TYR A 188 -1.14 -22.35 12.31
CA TYR A 188 -1.02 -21.85 13.67
C TYR A 188 -0.87 -20.33 13.64
N PRO A 189 -1.86 -19.57 14.13
CA PRO A 189 -1.77 -18.10 14.15
C PRO A 189 -0.61 -17.58 15.00
N GLU A 190 -0.12 -18.39 15.94
CA GLU A 190 1.04 -18.07 16.76
C GLU A 190 2.38 -18.21 16.02
N ALA A 191 2.42 -19.06 14.98
CA ALA A 191 3.65 -19.35 14.24
C ALA A 191 3.30 -19.72 12.79
N GLN A 192 3.42 -18.76 11.89
CA GLN A 192 3.18 -18.89 10.46
C GLN A 192 4.50 -18.82 9.71
N ILE A 193 4.59 -19.46 8.55
CA ILE A 193 5.77 -19.48 7.70
C ILE A 193 5.42 -18.95 6.32
N LYS A 194 6.11 -17.89 5.90
CA LYS A 194 5.96 -17.29 4.58
C LYS A 194 7.23 -17.49 3.77
N VAL A 195 7.10 -17.89 2.49
CA VAL A 195 8.20 -18.14 1.57
C VAL A 195 7.90 -17.50 0.22
N GLY A 196 8.89 -16.85 -0.39
CA GLY A 196 8.78 -16.20 -1.69
C GLY A 196 9.36 -14.80 -1.70
N GLN A 197 8.70 -13.85 -2.35
CA GLN A 197 9.07 -12.43 -2.44
C GLN A 197 7.96 -11.56 -1.88
N TRP A 198 8.29 -10.66 -0.95
CA TRP A 198 7.42 -9.61 -0.41
C TRP A 198 8.26 -8.52 0.27
N LYS A 199 7.61 -7.44 0.73
CA LYS A 199 8.29 -6.42 1.53
C LYS A 199 8.84 -7.03 2.80
N ALA A 200 10.15 -6.91 3.02
CA ALA A 200 10.76 -7.32 4.29
C ALA A 200 10.06 -6.60 5.47
N PRO A 201 9.89 -7.25 6.63
CA PRO A 201 9.18 -6.67 7.78
C PRO A 201 10.05 -5.64 8.51
N PHE A 202 10.31 -4.50 7.87
CA PHE A 202 11.10 -3.39 8.40
C PHE A 202 10.43 -2.06 8.02
N GLY A 203 10.18 -1.22 9.01
CA GLY A 203 9.51 0.06 8.88
C GLY A 203 7.98 -0.02 8.82
N LEU A 204 7.32 0.79 9.65
CA LEU A 204 5.86 0.89 9.68
C LEU A 204 5.29 1.39 8.35
N GLU A 205 5.82 2.51 7.85
CA GLU A 205 5.31 3.09 6.62
C GLU A 205 5.64 2.23 5.39
N GLN A 206 6.80 1.54 5.41
CA GLN A 206 7.16 0.63 4.33
C GLN A 206 6.23 -0.58 4.26
N THR A 207 5.91 -1.17 5.40
CA THR A 207 5.01 -2.34 5.47
C THR A 207 3.54 -1.98 5.27
N THR A 208 3.16 -0.72 5.49
CA THR A 208 1.82 -0.23 5.19
C THR A 208 1.50 -0.39 3.69
N PRO A 209 0.31 -0.96 3.34
CA PRO A 209 -0.10 -1.09 1.95
C PRO A 209 -0.13 0.24 1.22
N ASP A 210 0.31 0.26 -0.05
CA ASP A 210 0.36 1.48 -0.88
C ASP A 210 -1.02 2.16 -1.02
N THR A 211 -2.10 1.39 -0.92
CA THR A 211 -3.48 1.87 -1.01
C THR A 211 -3.98 2.53 0.28
N GLN A 212 -3.32 2.30 1.42
CA GLN A 212 -3.70 2.81 2.74
C GLN A 212 -2.84 3.98 3.22
N LEU A 213 -1.84 4.37 2.45
CA LEU A 213 -1.04 5.55 2.77
C LEU A 213 -1.92 6.80 2.85
N LEU A 214 -1.63 7.65 3.85
CA LEU A 214 -2.34 8.92 4.08
C LEU A 214 -1.71 10.07 3.29
N SER A 215 -0.39 10.07 3.10
CA SER A 215 0.32 10.90 2.12
C SER A 215 0.47 10.16 0.80
N ILE A 216 0.58 10.88 -0.30
CA ILE A 216 0.68 10.30 -1.64
C ILE A 216 1.92 9.43 -1.76
N GLU A 217 3.06 9.91 -1.28
CA GLU A 217 4.31 9.14 -1.28
C GLU A 217 4.76 8.84 0.16
N ARG A 218 5.62 7.82 0.30
CA ARG A 218 6.31 7.50 1.55
C ARG A 218 7.28 8.59 1.93
N SER A 219 7.64 8.63 3.20
CA SER A 219 8.61 9.59 3.74
C SER A 219 9.99 9.40 3.14
N LEU A 220 10.77 10.48 3.17
CA LEU A 220 12.16 10.48 2.76
C LEU A 220 12.98 9.38 3.45
N PRO A 221 12.96 9.26 4.79
CA PRO A 221 13.72 8.21 5.47
C PRO A 221 13.22 6.80 5.15
N THR A 222 11.91 6.59 5.02
CA THR A 222 11.38 5.28 4.61
C THR A 222 11.90 4.89 3.23
N GLY A 223 11.87 5.81 2.27
CA GLY A 223 12.38 5.55 0.93
C GLY A 223 13.90 5.36 0.86
N ALA A 224 14.65 5.91 1.83
CA ALA A 224 16.09 5.86 1.86
C ALA A 224 16.64 4.60 2.55
N ILE A 225 16.09 4.22 3.71
CA ILE A 225 16.70 3.27 4.63
C ILE A 225 16.03 1.89 4.57
N THR A 226 14.71 1.83 4.27
CA THR A 226 14.02 0.55 4.34
C THR A 226 14.37 -0.38 3.18
N PRO A 227 14.59 -1.68 3.44
CA PRO A 227 14.71 -2.65 2.38
C PRO A 227 13.35 -2.80 1.69
N GLU A 228 13.35 -2.81 0.38
CA GLU A 228 12.14 -3.08 -0.39
C GLU A 228 11.74 -4.57 -0.29
N ARG A 229 11.18 -5.07 -1.37
CA ARG A 229 10.84 -6.49 -1.51
C ARG A 229 12.09 -7.33 -1.62
N GLN A 230 12.08 -8.45 -0.93
CA GLN A 230 13.17 -9.41 -0.87
C GLN A 230 12.65 -10.83 -1.07
N ILE A 231 13.48 -11.69 -1.64
CA ILE A 231 13.21 -13.14 -1.72
C ILE A 231 13.75 -13.82 -0.48
N GLY A 232 12.91 -14.59 0.21
CA GLY A 232 13.33 -15.25 1.44
C GLY A 232 12.28 -16.09 2.13
N ILE A 233 12.49 -16.30 3.42
CA ILE A 233 11.62 -17.01 4.34
C ILE A 233 11.39 -16.16 5.59
N GLN A 234 10.18 -16.21 6.14
CA GLN A 234 9.79 -15.48 7.35
C GLN A 234 8.95 -16.36 8.26
N LEU A 235 9.32 -16.38 9.53
CA LEU A 235 8.49 -16.83 10.64
C LEU A 235 7.79 -15.61 11.24
N TRP A 236 6.48 -15.68 11.45
CA TRP A 236 5.70 -14.59 12.05
C TRP A 236 4.46 -15.12 12.77
N GLY A 237 3.90 -14.32 13.65
CA GLY A 237 2.68 -14.73 14.31
C GLY A 237 2.24 -13.83 15.45
N LYS A 238 1.10 -14.20 16.03
CA LYS A 238 0.48 -13.57 17.19
C LYS A 238 0.42 -14.58 18.35
N PRO A 239 1.41 -14.61 19.23
CA PRO A 239 1.59 -15.69 20.22
C PRO A 239 0.44 -15.82 21.20
N PHE A 240 -0.34 -14.76 21.42
CA PHE A 240 -1.44 -14.76 22.39
C PHE A 240 -2.80 -15.20 21.81
N THR A 241 -2.88 -15.52 20.52
CA THR A 241 -4.17 -15.79 19.84
C THR A 241 -4.97 -16.91 20.51
N ASN A 242 -4.36 -18.03 20.86
CA ASN A 242 -5.03 -19.14 21.52
C ASN A 242 -4.82 -19.14 23.03
N PHE A 243 -3.70 -18.62 23.50
CA PHE A 243 -3.34 -18.61 24.92
C PHE A 243 -4.07 -17.51 25.70
N TRP A 244 -4.26 -16.32 25.08
CA TRP A 244 -4.93 -15.16 25.68
C TRP A 244 -5.78 -14.41 24.64
N PRO A 245 -6.91 -15.00 24.22
CA PRO A 245 -7.70 -14.49 23.08
C PRO A 245 -8.15 -13.04 23.20
N GLU A 246 -8.37 -12.55 24.42
CA GLU A 246 -8.73 -11.15 24.70
C GLU A 246 -7.60 -10.18 24.37
N GLN A 247 -6.36 -10.64 24.40
CA GLN A 247 -5.14 -9.90 24.12
C GLN A 247 -4.41 -10.44 22.89
N LYS A 248 -5.14 -11.08 21.97
CA LYS A 248 -4.56 -11.70 20.76
C LYS A 248 -3.71 -10.74 19.91
N ASP A 249 -4.04 -9.45 19.95
CA ASP A 249 -3.36 -8.40 19.18
C ASP A 249 -2.25 -7.69 19.99
N LEU A 250 -2.02 -8.07 21.26
CA LEU A 250 -1.03 -7.42 22.13
C LEU A 250 0.38 -7.47 21.53
N LEU A 251 0.76 -8.61 20.95
CA LEU A 251 2.07 -8.80 20.34
C LEU A 251 1.94 -9.47 18.98
N THR A 252 2.62 -8.91 17.98
CA THR A 252 2.91 -9.58 16.72
C THR A 252 4.42 -9.56 16.52
N TYR A 253 4.99 -10.68 16.12
CA TYR A 253 6.42 -10.77 15.83
C TYR A 253 6.67 -11.25 14.41
N TYR A 254 7.81 -10.82 13.87
CA TYR A 254 8.30 -11.21 12.55
C TYR A 254 9.81 -11.47 12.66
N PHE A 255 10.26 -12.55 12.05
CA PHE A 255 11.67 -12.85 11.86
C PHE A 255 11.85 -13.39 10.44
N GLY A 256 12.64 -12.71 9.63
CA GLY A 256 12.86 -13.06 8.24
C GLY A 256 14.33 -13.23 7.90
N VAL A 257 14.60 -14.13 6.95
CA VAL A 257 15.91 -14.36 6.34
C VAL A 257 15.74 -14.24 4.83
N PHE A 258 16.49 -13.35 4.20
CA PHE A 258 16.34 -12.97 2.82
C PHE A 258 17.67 -12.95 2.08
N ASN A 259 17.64 -12.96 0.74
CA ASN A 259 18.86 -12.85 -0.07
C ASN A 259 19.61 -11.52 0.14
N GLY A 260 18.89 -10.41 0.35
CA GLY A 260 19.49 -9.07 0.49
C GLY A 260 19.64 -8.29 -0.82
N ASN A 261 19.52 -8.91 -1.99
CA ASN A 261 19.82 -8.32 -3.29
C ASN A 261 18.67 -7.57 -3.96
N GLY A 262 17.57 -7.34 -3.23
CA GLY A 262 16.41 -6.58 -3.73
C GLY A 262 15.40 -7.42 -4.51
N ARG A 263 14.45 -6.70 -5.08
CA ARG A 263 13.29 -7.26 -5.78
C ARG A 263 13.71 -7.93 -7.10
N ASN A 264 13.10 -9.09 -7.39
CA ASN A 264 13.28 -9.86 -8.62
C ASN A 264 14.71 -10.39 -8.86
N THR A 265 15.55 -10.33 -7.84
CA THR A 265 16.90 -10.88 -7.88
C THR A 265 16.89 -12.27 -7.26
N THR A 266 16.95 -13.29 -8.13
CA THR A 266 16.78 -14.69 -7.73
C THR A 266 18.07 -15.34 -7.20
N LEU A 267 19.22 -14.72 -7.43
CA LEU A 267 20.50 -15.21 -6.95
C LEU A 267 20.97 -14.33 -5.80
N ASN A 268 21.45 -14.97 -4.75
CA ASN A 268 22.26 -14.29 -3.77
C ASN A 268 23.68 -14.13 -4.35
N ASP A 269 24.22 -12.93 -4.36
CA ASP A 269 25.55 -12.61 -4.91
C ASP A 269 26.69 -12.99 -3.98
N ASN A 270 26.37 -13.38 -2.74
CA ASN A 270 27.33 -13.80 -1.73
C ASN A 270 26.79 -14.97 -0.86
N ASN A 271 27.52 -15.39 0.17
CA ASN A 271 27.10 -16.46 1.06
C ASN A 271 26.40 -15.94 2.35
N ASN A 272 26.09 -14.66 2.42
CA ASN A 272 25.43 -14.05 3.57
C ASN A 272 23.97 -13.78 3.23
N PHE A 273 23.11 -13.80 4.22
CA PHE A 273 21.71 -13.48 4.12
C PHE A 273 21.40 -12.22 4.92
N MET A 274 20.49 -11.42 4.41
CA MET A 274 19.88 -10.34 5.19
C MET A 274 18.94 -10.95 6.22
N THR A 275 19.07 -10.53 7.46
CA THR A 275 18.17 -10.91 8.57
C THR A 275 17.38 -9.69 9.02
N VAL A 276 16.09 -9.87 9.26
CA VAL A 276 15.19 -8.82 9.71
C VAL A 276 14.33 -9.33 10.85
N GLY A 277 14.23 -8.56 11.92
CA GLY A 277 13.31 -8.79 13.02
C GLY A 277 12.44 -7.59 13.28
N ARG A 278 11.11 -7.79 13.49
CA ARG A 278 10.16 -6.75 13.90
C ARG A 278 9.28 -7.25 15.03
N LEU A 279 9.03 -6.38 16.00
CA LEU A 279 8.03 -6.56 17.05
C LEU A 279 7.00 -5.44 16.97
N GLU A 280 5.74 -5.79 17.04
CA GLU A 280 4.63 -4.85 17.15
C GLU A 280 3.85 -5.12 18.44
N LEU A 281 3.70 -4.12 19.25
CA LEU A 281 2.93 -4.13 20.48
C LEU A 281 1.67 -3.27 20.32
N MET A 282 0.52 -3.75 20.80
CA MET A 282 -0.71 -2.97 20.93
C MET A 282 -1.09 -2.91 22.43
N PRO A 283 -0.37 -2.10 23.23
CA PRO A 283 -0.55 -2.07 24.68
C PRO A 283 -1.89 -1.49 25.10
N PHE A 284 -2.55 -0.77 24.20
CA PHE A 284 -3.86 -0.18 24.48
C PHE A 284 -4.79 -0.31 23.29
N LYS A 285 -5.99 -0.82 23.55
CA LYS A 285 -7.13 -0.84 22.63
C LYS A 285 -8.40 -0.71 23.48
N GLY A 286 -9.13 0.39 23.33
CA GLY A 286 -10.27 0.71 24.17
C GLY A 286 -10.93 2.00 23.74
N GLN A 287 -11.38 2.81 24.70
CA GLN A 287 -12.01 4.10 24.44
C GLN A 287 -11.31 5.21 25.23
N ILE A 288 -11.13 6.36 24.57
CA ILE A 288 -10.68 7.62 25.17
C ILE A 288 -11.69 8.70 24.80
N PHE A 289 -12.21 9.42 25.77
CA PHE A 289 -13.25 10.45 25.57
C PHE A 289 -14.49 9.93 24.82
N GLY A 290 -14.86 8.65 25.02
CA GLY A 290 -16.00 8.04 24.32
C GLY A 290 -15.76 7.74 22.84
N GLN A 291 -14.52 7.86 22.37
CA GLN A 291 -14.09 7.48 21.03
C GLN A 291 -13.24 6.22 21.09
N ASP A 292 -13.37 5.35 20.10
CA ASP A 292 -12.48 4.19 19.99
C ASP A 292 -11.04 4.67 19.86
N ALA A 293 -10.14 4.05 20.61
CA ALA A 293 -8.74 4.44 20.62
C ALA A 293 -7.83 3.23 20.72
N SER A 294 -6.65 3.35 20.09
CA SER A 294 -5.61 2.33 20.16
C SER A 294 -4.22 2.97 20.10
N LEU A 295 -3.26 2.33 20.75
CA LEU A 295 -1.85 2.65 20.65
C LEU A 295 -1.11 1.42 20.14
N LYS A 296 -0.40 1.57 19.05
CA LYS A 296 0.51 0.57 18.49
C LYS A 296 1.94 1.11 18.58
N LEU A 297 2.86 0.27 19.02
CA LEU A 297 4.29 0.56 19.06
C LEU A 297 5.01 -0.50 18.23
N GLY A 298 6.03 -0.12 17.48
CA GLY A 298 6.84 -1.02 16.68
C GLY A 298 8.32 -0.77 16.87
N GLY A 299 9.11 -1.79 16.60
CA GLY A 299 10.56 -1.69 16.54
C GLY A 299 11.14 -2.78 15.67
N ASP A 300 12.16 -2.42 14.89
CA ASP A 300 12.78 -3.27 13.88
C ASP A 300 14.28 -3.27 14.03
N VAL A 301 14.87 -4.38 13.60
CA VAL A 301 16.32 -4.51 13.40
C VAL A 301 16.58 -5.26 12.10
N LEU A 302 17.62 -4.85 11.38
CA LEU A 302 18.10 -5.46 10.16
C LEU A 302 19.60 -5.59 10.19
N ASN A 303 20.12 -6.71 9.70
CA ASN A 303 21.54 -6.88 9.40
C ASN A 303 21.67 -7.52 8.02
N SER A 304 22.53 -6.97 7.18
CA SER A 304 22.84 -7.49 5.85
C SER A 304 24.33 -7.32 5.57
N ARG A 305 24.86 -8.18 4.72
CA ARG A 305 26.18 -8.01 4.15
C ARG A 305 26.06 -8.12 2.65
N ASP A 306 26.29 -7.00 1.99
CA ASP A 306 26.05 -6.85 0.56
C ASP A 306 27.38 -6.85 -0.20
N GLU A 307 27.34 -7.33 -1.43
CA GLU A 307 28.53 -7.42 -2.30
C GLU A 307 28.69 -6.16 -3.16
N LYS A 308 29.87 -6.04 -3.75
CA LYS A 308 30.21 -4.99 -4.69
C LYS A 308 29.12 -4.81 -5.75
N ALA A 309 28.81 -3.57 -6.03
CA ALA A 309 27.78 -3.11 -6.99
C ALA A 309 26.34 -3.34 -6.56
N THR A 310 26.06 -3.81 -5.34
CA THR A 310 24.71 -3.82 -4.79
C THR A 310 24.24 -2.39 -4.59
N ASN A 311 23.08 -2.06 -5.13
CA ASN A 311 22.41 -0.80 -4.86
C ASN A 311 21.62 -0.95 -3.56
N ILE A 312 22.15 -0.39 -2.47
CA ILE A 312 21.60 -0.54 -1.13
C ILE A 312 20.36 0.31 -0.89
N SER A 313 20.19 1.35 -1.69
CA SER A 313 19.01 2.19 -1.61
C SER A 313 18.70 2.80 -2.98
N GLN A 314 17.50 2.65 -3.43
CA GLN A 314 17.03 3.32 -4.65
C GLN A 314 16.95 4.85 -4.49
N SER A 315 17.02 5.36 -3.25
CA SER A 315 16.84 6.76 -2.93
C SER A 315 18.10 7.47 -2.44
N LEU A 316 19.12 6.75 -1.98
CA LEU A 316 20.41 7.29 -1.50
C LEU A 316 21.50 7.28 -2.58
N ASN A 317 21.14 7.42 -3.82
CA ASN A 317 22.05 7.28 -4.94
C ASN A 317 22.82 8.56 -5.23
N LEU A 318 23.62 9.05 -4.29
CA LEU A 318 24.38 10.25 -4.50
C LEU A 318 25.89 10.00 -4.42
N LEU A 319 26.49 9.75 -5.53
CA LEU A 319 27.91 10.01 -5.73
C LEU A 319 28.05 11.37 -6.42
N VAL A 320 28.64 12.34 -5.76
CA VAL A 320 29.01 13.62 -6.37
C VAL A 320 30.31 13.39 -7.17
N ASN A 321 30.20 13.42 -8.49
CA ASN A 321 31.36 13.28 -9.37
C ASN A 321 32.24 14.53 -9.33
N ALA A 322 33.48 14.43 -9.80
CA ALA A 322 34.43 15.54 -9.86
C ALA A 322 33.96 16.72 -10.73
N ASP A 323 33.03 16.51 -11.65
CA ASP A 323 32.38 17.52 -12.48
C ASP A 323 31.12 18.14 -11.83
N GLY A 324 30.80 17.73 -10.59
CA GLY A 324 29.60 18.17 -9.86
C GLY A 324 28.32 17.44 -10.28
N SER A 325 28.36 16.45 -11.18
CA SER A 325 27.23 15.62 -11.52
C SER A 325 26.98 14.55 -10.44
N LEU A 326 25.74 14.05 -10.37
CA LEU A 326 25.36 12.99 -9.46
C LEU A 326 25.25 11.66 -10.20
N SER A 327 25.79 10.61 -9.59
CA SER A 327 25.68 9.24 -10.07
C SER A 327 25.03 8.35 -9.00
N PRO A 328 24.40 7.24 -9.41
CA PRO A 328 24.02 6.21 -8.47
C PRO A 328 25.21 5.72 -7.65
N TYR A 329 25.05 5.70 -6.32
CA TYR A 329 26.04 5.08 -5.46
C TYR A 329 25.77 3.59 -5.38
N VAL A 330 26.76 2.80 -5.70
CA VAL A 330 26.75 1.35 -5.52
C VAL A 330 27.93 0.96 -4.63
N LEU A 331 27.73 -0.05 -3.80
CA LEU A 331 28.77 -0.50 -2.90
C LEU A 331 30.06 -0.85 -3.65
N PRO A 332 31.22 -0.29 -3.25
CA PRO A 332 32.48 -0.55 -3.93
C PRO A 332 33.10 -1.90 -3.53
N GLY A 333 32.68 -2.49 -2.44
CA GLY A 333 33.17 -3.73 -1.87
C GLY A 333 32.08 -4.53 -1.19
N ALA A 334 32.43 -5.54 -0.41
CA ALA A 334 31.52 -6.25 0.46
C ALA A 334 31.39 -5.47 1.79
N ASP A 335 30.21 -4.99 2.09
CA ASP A 335 29.95 -4.08 3.21
C ASP A 335 28.86 -4.63 4.13
N GLU A 336 28.98 -4.32 5.42
CA GLU A 336 28.01 -4.69 6.44
C GLU A 336 27.04 -3.52 6.66
N ARG A 337 25.75 -3.85 6.72
CA ARG A 337 24.68 -2.90 6.96
C ARG A 337 23.90 -3.33 8.18
N THR A 338 23.74 -2.42 9.13
CA THR A 338 22.89 -2.61 10.28
C THR A 338 21.90 -1.46 10.38
N ALA A 339 20.62 -1.78 10.38
CA ALA A 339 19.57 -0.76 10.50
C ALA A 339 18.62 -1.08 11.65
N TRP A 340 18.00 -0.03 12.20
CA TRP A 340 16.95 -0.17 13.19
C TRP A 340 15.89 0.91 13.01
N SER A 341 14.67 0.60 13.45
CA SER A 341 13.60 1.58 13.49
C SER A 341 12.80 1.49 14.78
N ALA A 342 12.10 2.59 15.10
CA ALA A 342 11.12 2.62 16.16
C ALA A 342 9.93 3.45 15.69
N ASP A 343 8.71 2.92 15.89
CA ASP A 343 7.49 3.55 15.45
C ASP A 343 6.39 3.55 16.51
N ALA A 344 5.48 4.52 16.38
CA ALA A 344 4.29 4.63 17.20
C ALA A 344 3.11 5.12 16.36
N TRP A 345 1.94 4.51 16.57
CA TRP A 345 0.69 4.91 15.99
C TRP A 345 -0.39 5.01 17.05
N LEU A 346 -0.83 6.24 17.32
CA LEU A 346 -1.96 6.56 18.18
C LEU A 346 -3.18 6.89 17.32
N ASN A 347 -4.27 6.16 17.53
CA ASN A 347 -5.58 6.48 16.97
C ASN A 347 -6.53 6.87 18.08
N ILE A 348 -7.32 7.93 17.90
CA ILE A 348 -8.43 8.33 18.79
C ILE A 348 -9.58 8.83 17.90
N GLY A 349 -10.58 7.97 17.70
CA GLY A 349 -11.72 8.28 16.83
C GLY A 349 -11.30 8.76 15.44
N PRO A 350 -11.59 10.02 15.07
CA PRO A 350 -11.24 10.57 13.76
C PRO A 350 -9.77 11.03 13.62
N PHE A 351 -8.98 10.97 14.69
CA PHE A 351 -7.61 11.47 14.74
C PHE A 351 -6.60 10.33 14.75
N ASP A 352 -5.57 10.45 13.92
CA ASP A 352 -4.37 9.61 13.93
C ASP A 352 -3.12 10.46 14.12
N LEU A 353 -2.18 9.95 14.92
CA LEU A 353 -0.82 10.45 15.04
C LEU A 353 0.14 9.29 14.84
N ILE A 354 1.00 9.40 13.85
CA ILE A 354 1.98 8.39 13.47
C ILE A 354 3.37 9.03 13.51
N GLY A 355 4.33 8.34 14.08
CA GLY A 355 5.74 8.73 14.03
C GLY A 355 6.61 7.51 13.85
N GLU A 356 7.69 7.66 13.09
CA GLU A 356 8.69 6.63 12.87
C GLU A 356 10.07 7.29 12.77
N TYR A 357 11.05 6.68 13.41
CA TYR A 357 12.47 7.01 13.29
C TYR A 357 13.19 5.79 12.71
N LEU A 358 14.07 6.04 11.75
CA LEU A 358 14.89 5.02 11.09
C LEU A 358 16.36 5.47 11.11
N ALA A 359 17.26 4.52 11.31
CA ALA A 359 18.69 4.74 11.21
C ALA A 359 19.36 3.50 10.63
N GLU A 360 20.43 3.71 9.90
CA GLU A 360 21.25 2.66 9.31
C GLU A 360 22.72 3.02 9.48
N ASP A 361 23.56 2.02 9.68
CA ASP A 361 25.00 2.09 9.68
C ASP A 361 25.49 1.25 8.50
N VAL A 362 26.25 1.86 7.59
CA VAL A 362 26.82 1.21 6.41
C VAL A 362 28.32 1.30 6.49
N ASP A 363 28.94 0.18 6.90
CA ASP A 363 30.38 0.02 6.96
C ASP A 363 30.98 -0.22 5.57
N GLY A 364 31.27 0.87 4.85
CA GLY A 364 31.92 0.82 3.56
C GLY A 364 33.44 0.57 3.72
N ARG A 365 33.97 -0.36 2.96
CA ARG A 365 35.41 -0.58 2.93
C ARG A 365 36.08 0.41 2.03
N THR A 366 37.19 0.98 2.49
CA THR A 366 38.05 1.84 1.66
C THR A 366 38.54 1.06 0.45
N VAL A 367 38.06 1.37 -0.72
CA VAL A 367 38.45 0.79 -2.00
C VAL A 367 39.14 1.87 -2.84
N ALA A 368 40.25 1.50 -3.50
CA ALA A 368 40.93 2.42 -4.38
C ALA A 368 40.01 2.93 -5.50
N GLY A 369 39.89 4.24 -5.63
CA GLY A 369 39.02 4.89 -6.62
C GLY A 369 37.67 5.37 -6.09
N VAL A 370 37.34 5.13 -4.83
CA VAL A 370 36.19 5.73 -4.15
C VAL A 370 36.61 7.08 -3.57
N PRO A 371 35.83 8.15 -3.74
CA PRO A 371 36.15 9.43 -3.12
C PRO A 371 36.25 9.32 -1.60
N PRO A 372 37.16 10.05 -0.94
CA PRO A 372 37.22 10.11 0.51
C PRO A 372 35.86 10.59 1.06
N GLY A 373 35.37 9.93 2.11
CA GLY A 373 34.09 10.24 2.74
C GLY A 373 32.94 9.31 2.34
N PHE A 374 33.11 8.45 1.31
CA PHE A 374 32.12 7.45 0.90
C PHE A 374 32.40 6.03 1.43
N SER A 375 33.30 5.88 2.36
CA SER A 375 33.65 4.57 2.90
C SER A 375 32.67 4.08 3.96
N ASN A 376 32.16 4.99 4.81
CA ASN A 376 31.16 4.72 5.83
C ASN A 376 30.15 5.85 5.81
N PHE A 377 28.91 5.57 6.04
CA PHE A 377 27.86 6.58 6.19
C PHE A 377 26.72 6.04 7.05
N ASP A 378 26.11 6.92 7.84
CA ASP A 378 25.13 6.58 8.86
C ASP A 378 23.81 7.33 8.62
N PRO A 379 23.05 6.96 7.55
CA PRO A 379 21.82 7.66 7.24
C PRO A 379 20.79 7.50 8.35
N SER A 380 20.14 8.59 8.70
CA SER A 380 19.06 8.60 9.67
C SER A 380 17.96 9.56 9.29
N GLY A 381 16.77 9.32 9.84
CA GLY A 381 15.66 10.22 9.60
C GLY A 381 14.40 9.82 10.33
N TYR A 382 13.43 10.70 10.28
CA TYR A 382 12.14 10.47 10.91
C TYR A 382 11.02 11.16 10.15
N TYR A 383 9.80 10.70 10.40
CA TYR A 383 8.62 11.46 10.09
C TYR A 383 7.63 11.47 11.26
N ILE A 384 6.83 12.53 11.30
CA ILE A 384 5.66 12.64 12.16
C ILE A 384 4.49 13.06 11.28
N GLN A 385 3.40 12.32 11.35
CA GLN A 385 2.20 12.53 10.55
C GLN A 385 0.98 12.58 11.45
N ALA A 386 0.21 13.66 11.36
CA ALA A 386 -1.10 13.78 11.98
C ALA A 386 -2.19 13.80 10.91
N SER A 387 -3.32 13.17 11.19
CA SER A 387 -4.48 13.24 10.32
C SER A 387 -5.78 13.36 11.11
N TYR A 388 -6.79 13.97 10.49
CA TYR A 388 -8.09 14.14 11.10
C TYR A 388 -9.21 14.07 10.06
N PHE A 389 -10.26 13.27 10.33
CA PHE A 389 -11.45 13.25 9.50
C PHE A 389 -12.32 14.49 9.75
N ILE A 390 -12.20 15.48 8.87
CA ILE A 390 -13.00 16.72 8.87
C ILE A 390 -14.48 16.38 8.61
N LEU A 391 -14.73 15.51 7.65
CA LEU A 391 -16.03 14.88 7.41
C LEU A 391 -15.87 13.38 7.67
N PRO A 392 -16.63 12.77 8.59
CA PRO A 392 -16.47 11.38 8.97
C PRO A 392 -16.44 10.43 7.75
N LYS A 393 -15.38 9.65 7.62
CA LYS A 393 -15.13 8.68 6.56
C LYS A 393 -15.16 9.24 5.13
N LYS A 394 -15.15 10.57 4.96
CA LYS A 394 -15.28 11.23 3.65
C LYS A 394 -14.14 12.16 3.33
N LEU A 395 -13.79 13.07 4.23
CA LEU A 395 -12.74 14.06 4.01
C LEU A 395 -11.78 14.06 5.18
N GLN A 396 -10.52 13.78 4.90
CA GLN A 396 -9.44 13.74 5.88
C GLN A 396 -8.37 14.76 5.52
N GLY A 397 -7.97 15.59 6.49
CA GLY A 397 -6.79 16.43 6.41
C GLY A 397 -5.58 15.67 6.94
N VAL A 398 -4.43 15.90 6.35
CA VAL A 398 -3.15 15.29 6.71
C VAL A 398 -2.08 16.35 6.79
N VAL A 399 -1.26 16.31 7.83
CA VAL A 399 -0.04 17.09 7.95
C VAL A 399 1.10 16.14 8.28
N LYS A 400 2.17 16.16 7.49
CA LYS A 400 3.35 15.33 7.71
C LYS A 400 4.60 16.19 7.66
N TRP A 401 5.45 16.02 8.64
CA TRP A 401 6.81 16.53 8.65
C TRP A 401 7.76 15.36 8.52
N GLU A 402 8.77 15.51 7.68
CA GLU A 402 9.80 14.49 7.49
C GLU A 402 11.17 15.12 7.38
N ALA A 403 12.18 14.41 7.86
CA ALA A 403 13.58 14.81 7.79
C ALA A 403 14.44 13.58 7.52
N LEU A 404 15.44 13.76 6.67
CA LEU A 404 16.45 12.75 6.33
C LEU A 404 17.82 13.39 6.36
N GLU A 405 18.75 12.74 7.01
CA GLU A 405 20.18 12.96 6.94
C GLU A 405 20.83 11.77 6.22
N PRO A 406 21.20 11.93 4.94
CA PRO A 406 21.81 10.85 4.17
C PRO A 406 23.22 10.48 4.62
N ASP A 407 23.96 11.41 5.25
CA ASP A 407 25.35 11.30 5.72
C ASP A 407 26.35 10.84 4.63
N GLN A 408 26.11 11.27 3.39
CA GLN A 408 26.99 10.94 2.26
C GLN A 408 27.99 12.02 1.92
N VAL A 409 27.62 13.27 2.20
CA VAL A 409 28.46 14.46 2.07
C VAL A 409 28.10 15.44 3.18
N ASP A 410 29.03 16.35 3.51
CA ASP A 410 28.76 17.42 4.46
C ASP A 410 27.53 18.23 4.03
N ASP A 411 26.67 18.57 4.98
CA ASP A 411 25.49 19.43 4.77
C ASP A 411 24.49 18.86 3.74
N ASP A 412 24.17 17.57 3.77
CA ASP A 412 23.24 16.95 2.83
C ASP A 412 21.81 16.70 3.38
N ASN A 413 21.50 17.28 4.51
CA ASN A 413 20.19 17.17 5.15
C ASN A 413 19.07 17.69 4.26
N ILE A 414 17.96 16.96 4.27
CA ILE A 414 16.75 17.32 3.54
C ILE A 414 15.52 17.11 4.43
N HIS A 415 14.57 18.01 4.38
CA HIS A 415 13.32 17.90 5.10
C HIS A 415 12.16 18.47 4.31
N SER A 416 10.95 17.95 4.57
CA SER A 416 9.75 18.38 3.87
C SER A 416 8.58 18.54 4.81
N LEU A 417 7.72 19.52 4.49
CA LEU A 417 6.38 19.67 5.05
C LEU A 417 5.37 19.27 3.99
N ILE A 418 4.49 18.34 4.32
CA ILE A 418 3.45 17.86 3.45
C ILE A 418 2.09 18.22 4.03
N LEU A 419 1.29 18.93 3.26
CA LEU A 419 -0.11 19.23 3.56
C LEU A 419 -0.99 18.43 2.61
N GLY A 420 -1.86 17.56 3.16
CA GLY A 420 -2.66 16.63 2.40
C GLY A 420 -4.15 16.75 2.64
N LEU A 421 -4.92 16.45 1.60
CA LEU A 421 -6.37 16.24 1.66
C LEU A 421 -6.71 14.92 0.95
N ASN A 422 -7.43 14.04 1.65
CA ASN A 422 -7.92 12.78 1.12
C ASN A 422 -9.44 12.79 1.09
N TYR A 423 -10.02 12.60 -0.09
CA TYR A 423 -11.47 12.48 -0.26
C TYR A 423 -11.84 11.05 -0.64
N TYR A 424 -12.53 10.36 0.26
CA TYR A 424 -12.94 8.98 0.15
C TYR A 424 -14.33 8.89 -0.49
N ILE A 425 -14.39 8.52 -1.77
CA ILE A 425 -15.63 8.31 -2.50
C ILE A 425 -16.23 6.98 -2.07
N HIS A 426 -15.39 5.93 -2.04
CA HIS A 426 -15.77 4.59 -1.59
C HIS A 426 -14.62 3.96 -0.78
N GLY A 427 -14.38 4.49 0.45
CA GLY A 427 -13.23 4.10 1.26
C GLY A 427 -11.92 4.21 0.49
N ASP A 428 -10.98 3.30 0.72
CA ASP A 428 -9.72 3.23 -0.02
C ASP A 428 -9.89 2.71 -1.47
N ALA A 429 -11.05 2.10 -1.78
CA ALA A 429 -11.28 1.56 -3.12
C ALA A 429 -11.37 2.66 -4.18
N ILE A 430 -11.99 3.78 -3.85
CA ILE A 430 -12.04 4.95 -4.74
C ILE A 430 -11.76 6.18 -3.90
N LYS A 431 -10.55 6.74 -4.02
CA LYS A 431 -10.20 7.98 -3.32
C LYS A 431 -9.41 8.94 -4.20
N LEU A 432 -9.64 10.23 -3.94
CA LEU A 432 -8.86 11.33 -4.47
C LEU A 432 -7.94 11.84 -3.37
N MET A 433 -6.69 12.10 -3.70
CA MET A 433 -5.72 12.65 -2.78
C MET A 433 -5.08 13.89 -3.42
N ALA A 434 -4.80 14.89 -2.60
CA ALA A 434 -4.04 16.07 -2.99
C ALA A 434 -2.97 16.32 -1.94
N ASN A 435 -1.71 16.47 -2.36
CA ASN A 435 -0.62 16.89 -1.48
C ASN A 435 0.03 18.15 -2.05
N TYR A 436 0.32 19.07 -1.16
CA TYR A 436 1.31 20.12 -1.35
C TYR A 436 2.53 19.76 -0.52
N VAL A 437 3.68 19.72 -1.15
CA VAL A 437 4.97 19.36 -0.55
C VAL A 437 5.90 20.54 -0.68
N HIS A 438 6.41 21.02 0.44
CA HIS A 438 7.47 22.01 0.49
C HIS A 438 8.74 21.38 1.05
N THR A 439 9.82 21.44 0.29
CA THR A 439 11.08 20.77 0.63
C THR A 439 12.21 21.78 0.77
N TRP A 440 13.04 21.58 1.78
CA TRP A 440 14.29 22.30 2.02
C TRP A 440 15.45 21.31 1.87
N SER A 441 16.46 21.66 1.08
CA SER A 441 17.64 20.84 0.83
C SER A 441 18.91 21.61 1.17
N ARG A 442 19.57 21.20 2.24
CA ARG A 442 20.86 21.79 2.63
C ARG A 442 21.94 21.52 1.59
N PHE A 443 21.88 20.34 0.96
CA PHE A 443 22.78 20.00 -0.15
C PHE A 443 22.72 21.03 -1.28
N ARG A 444 21.53 21.48 -1.69
CA ARG A 444 21.37 22.46 -2.76
C ARG A 444 21.76 23.87 -2.32
N GLU A 445 21.58 24.21 -1.03
CA GLU A 445 22.06 25.49 -0.48
C GLU A 445 23.57 25.59 -0.62
N THR A 446 24.31 24.52 -0.37
CA THR A 446 25.76 24.47 -0.51
C THR A 446 26.23 24.19 -1.96
N HIS A 447 25.35 23.64 -2.78
CA HIS A 447 25.62 23.31 -4.21
C HIS A 447 24.56 23.94 -5.13
N PRO A 448 24.53 25.28 -5.30
CA PRO A 448 23.46 25.97 -6.04
C PRO A 448 23.37 25.57 -7.52
N GLY A 449 24.39 24.90 -8.06
CA GLY A 449 24.36 24.34 -9.42
C GLY A 449 23.31 23.22 -9.61
N PHE A 450 22.78 22.66 -8.53
CA PHE A 450 21.77 21.61 -8.52
C PHE A 450 20.33 22.13 -8.42
N GLY A 451 20.13 23.44 -8.46
CA GLY A 451 18.81 24.06 -8.42
C GLY A 451 18.55 24.79 -7.11
N ASN A 452 17.31 25.21 -6.90
CA ASN A 452 16.91 25.94 -5.71
C ASN A 452 16.99 25.04 -4.46
N ASP A 453 17.42 25.60 -3.36
CA ASP A 453 17.47 24.98 -2.04
C ASP A 453 16.07 24.74 -1.43
N ASN A 454 15.10 25.54 -1.84
CA ASN A 454 13.70 25.41 -1.49
C ASN A 454 12.89 25.15 -2.75
N PHE A 455 12.02 24.14 -2.71
CA PHE A 455 11.18 23.78 -3.85
C PHE A 455 9.83 23.22 -3.44
N ASP A 456 8.86 23.42 -4.31
CA ASP A 456 7.47 23.10 -4.09
C ASP A 456 6.95 22.10 -5.11
N GLU A 457 6.09 21.21 -4.67
CA GLU A 457 5.39 20.27 -5.53
C GLU A 457 3.91 20.15 -5.14
N VAL A 458 3.05 20.07 -6.14
CA VAL A 458 1.64 19.72 -5.98
C VAL A 458 1.39 18.37 -6.66
N ILE A 459 0.88 17.42 -5.92
CA ILE A 459 0.53 16.11 -6.45
C ILE A 459 -0.96 15.86 -6.23
N LEU A 460 -1.65 15.49 -7.30
CA LEU A 460 -3.02 14.99 -7.24
C LEU A 460 -3.01 13.51 -7.62
N ARG A 461 -3.69 12.67 -6.84
CA ARG A 461 -3.81 11.22 -7.12
C ARG A 461 -5.26 10.79 -7.18
N LEU A 462 -5.58 10.04 -8.22
CA LEU A 462 -6.76 9.18 -8.26
C LEU A 462 -6.33 7.74 -7.95
N GLN A 463 -6.97 7.13 -6.96
CA GLN A 463 -6.82 5.70 -6.65
C GLN A 463 -8.11 4.96 -6.96
N LEU A 464 -7.98 3.84 -7.65
CA LEU A 464 -9.06 2.91 -7.96
C LEU A 464 -8.61 1.50 -7.60
N MET A 465 -9.39 0.77 -6.79
CA MET A 465 -9.19 -0.65 -6.49
C MET A 465 -10.38 -1.45 -7.01
N PHE A 466 -10.12 -2.64 -7.48
CA PHE A 466 -11.13 -3.56 -8.03
C PHE A 466 -10.85 -5.02 -7.64
#